data_cc1c18a36817f97abdf88bba83163172
#
_entry.id   cc1c18a36817f97abdf88bba83163172
#
_cell.length_a   1.000
_cell.length_b   1.000
_cell.length_c   1.000
_cell.angle_alpha   90.00
_cell.angle_beta   90.00
_cell.angle_gamma   90.00
#
_symmetry.space_group_name_H-M   'P 1'
#
loop_
_entity.id
_entity.type
_entity.pdbx_description
1 polymer ?
#
loop_
_entity_poly.entity_id
_entity_poly.type
_entity_poly.pdbx_seq_one_letter_code
_entity_poly.pdbx_strand_id
1 'polypeptide(L)'
;MIRKVAVSALITAFTLATTPGFACTGISLKAQDGAAIRGRTLEFGFPMQSNVLVIPAGKEMSGTLPDGGKGLSYTSRYAIVGANALNLPVILDGINDQGLSVGLFYFPNYAKYTDVTPENAKHAIAPQEFGLWVLANFATVDEVKEGVKSIVVVPTPAPGLGSPQGAVAGAHFFIQDKTQQVHRDRACRRHLEGP
;
A
#
# COMPACT_ATOMS: atom_id res chain seq x y z
N MET A 1 -40.44 -1.72 37.15
CA MET A 1 -40.34 -0.99 35.87
C MET A 1 -38.90 -0.45 35.63
N ILE A 2 -38.21 0.11 36.59
CA ILE A 2 -36.88 0.74 36.46
C ILE A 2 -35.78 -0.24 35.99
N ARG A 3 -35.80 -1.52 36.42
CA ARG A 3 -34.81 -2.52 36.01
C ARG A 3 -34.83 -2.87 34.51
N LYS A 4 -36.02 -2.92 33.91
CA LYS A 4 -36.18 -3.23 32.49
C LYS A 4 -35.73 -2.08 31.57
N VAL A 5 -35.91 -0.84 32.01
CA VAL A 5 -35.49 0.36 31.29
C VAL A 5 -33.98 0.47 31.31
N ALA A 6 -33.31 0.16 32.44
CA ALA A 6 -31.86 0.18 32.54
C ALA A 6 -31.17 -0.84 31.62
N VAL A 7 -31.69 -2.06 31.52
CA VAL A 7 -31.19 -3.11 30.64
C VAL A 7 -31.37 -2.74 29.16
N SER A 8 -32.50 -2.19 28.78
CA SER A 8 -32.74 -1.74 27.40
C SER A 8 -31.81 -0.57 27.02
N ALA A 9 -31.56 0.39 27.91
CA ALA A 9 -30.64 1.48 27.68
C ALA A 9 -29.18 1.01 27.53
N LEU A 10 -28.76 -0.03 28.27
CA LEU A 10 -27.44 -0.62 28.17
C LEU A 10 -27.20 -1.35 26.83
N ILE A 11 -28.21 -2.07 26.35
CA ILE A 11 -28.17 -2.77 25.07
C ILE A 11 -28.13 -1.76 23.92
N THR A 12 -28.89 -0.68 23.97
CA THR A 12 -28.89 0.38 22.95
C THR A 12 -27.57 1.15 22.91
N ALA A 13 -26.93 1.39 24.07
CA ALA A 13 -25.62 2.02 24.14
C ALA A 13 -24.50 1.14 23.55
N PHE A 14 -24.60 -0.19 23.67
CA PHE A 14 -23.61 -1.11 23.12
C PHE A 14 -23.70 -1.25 21.58
N THR A 15 -24.90 -1.10 21.01
CA THR A 15 -25.10 -1.16 19.55
C THR A 15 -24.70 0.14 18.82
N LEU A 16 -24.58 1.26 19.52
CA LEU A 16 -24.12 2.55 18.96
C LEU A 16 -22.60 2.74 18.94
N ALA A 17 -21.86 1.82 19.55
CA ALA A 17 -20.38 1.89 19.64
C ALA A 17 -19.64 1.12 18.54
N THR A 18 -20.31 0.62 17.50
CA THR A 18 -19.64 0.02 16.36
C THR A 18 -19.10 1.13 15.45
N THR A 19 -17.90 1.61 15.74
CA THR A 19 -17.12 2.35 14.74
C THR A 19 -16.89 1.42 13.55
N PRO A 20 -17.21 1.82 12.31
CA PRO A 20 -16.86 1.03 11.15
C PRO A 20 -15.35 0.82 11.16
N GLY A 21 -14.90 -0.40 11.42
CA GLY A 21 -13.50 -0.76 11.33
C GLY A 21 -13.11 -0.79 9.86
N PHE A 22 -12.34 0.18 9.41
CA PHE A 22 -11.68 0.10 8.12
C PHE A 22 -10.49 -0.86 8.25
N ALA A 23 -10.67 -2.12 7.87
CA ALA A 23 -9.62 -3.13 7.96
C ALA A 23 -9.55 -3.96 6.68
N CYS A 24 -8.53 -3.70 5.87
CA CYS A 24 -8.19 -4.58 4.76
C CYS A 24 -7.55 -5.87 5.31
N THR A 25 -7.99 -7.03 4.84
CA THR A 25 -7.42 -8.33 5.19
C THR A 25 -6.72 -8.94 3.98
N GLY A 26 -5.52 -9.45 4.16
CA GLY A 26 -4.77 -10.19 3.14
C GLY A 26 -4.54 -11.63 3.57
N ILE A 27 -4.73 -12.56 2.64
CA ILE A 27 -4.50 -13.99 2.83
C ILE A 27 -3.53 -14.52 1.77
N SER A 28 -2.71 -15.49 2.17
CA SER A 28 -1.84 -16.26 1.28
C SER A 28 -2.17 -17.74 1.45
N LEU A 29 -2.43 -18.42 0.35
CA LEU A 29 -2.76 -19.84 0.32
C LEU A 29 -1.87 -20.58 -0.66
N LYS A 30 -1.69 -21.85 -0.43
CA LYS A 30 -1.05 -22.79 -1.35
C LYS A 30 -2.11 -23.70 -1.96
N ALA A 31 -2.19 -23.73 -3.28
CA ALA A 31 -3.03 -24.67 -3.98
C ALA A 31 -2.41 -26.10 -3.93
N GLN A 32 -3.21 -27.12 -4.20
CA GLN A 32 -2.72 -28.52 -4.18
C GLN A 32 -1.65 -28.79 -5.23
N ASP A 33 -1.69 -28.09 -6.36
CA ASP A 33 -0.69 -28.15 -7.43
C ASP A 33 0.58 -27.31 -7.13
N GLY A 34 0.62 -26.66 -5.95
CA GLY A 34 1.73 -25.83 -5.52
C GLY A 34 1.63 -24.36 -5.92
N ALA A 35 0.60 -23.93 -6.64
CA ALA A 35 0.43 -22.54 -7.03
C ALA A 35 0.27 -21.63 -5.81
N ALA A 36 0.89 -20.46 -5.86
CA ALA A 36 0.71 -19.41 -4.87
C ALA A 36 -0.57 -18.63 -5.17
N ILE A 37 -1.46 -18.54 -4.19
CA ILE A 37 -2.71 -17.77 -4.29
C ILE A 37 -2.65 -16.66 -3.27
N ARG A 38 -2.88 -15.42 -3.72
CA ARG A 38 -3.08 -14.26 -2.84
C ARG A 38 -4.48 -13.72 -3.02
N GLY A 39 -5.15 -13.48 -1.92
CA GLY A 39 -6.45 -12.83 -1.88
C GLY A 39 -6.46 -11.69 -0.88
N ARG A 40 -7.37 -10.76 -1.05
CA ARG A 40 -7.58 -9.67 -0.10
C ARG A 40 -9.02 -9.17 -0.12
N THR A 41 -9.41 -8.53 0.98
CA THR A 41 -10.56 -7.63 1.01
C THR A 41 -10.08 -6.19 0.87
N LEU A 42 -10.90 -5.32 0.30
CA LEU A 42 -10.66 -3.89 0.19
C LEU A 42 -11.87 -3.15 0.78
N GLU A 43 -11.75 -2.72 2.02
CA GLU A 43 -12.75 -1.89 2.69
C GLU A 43 -12.25 -0.44 2.72
N PHE A 44 -13.02 0.45 2.11
CA PHE A 44 -12.73 1.88 2.10
C PHE A 44 -14.01 2.70 2.22
N GLY A 45 -13.94 3.88 2.83
CA GLY A 45 -15.12 4.69 3.18
C GLY A 45 -15.79 5.40 2.01
N PHE A 46 -15.22 5.31 0.78
CA PHE A 46 -15.79 5.88 -0.43
C PHE A 46 -15.36 5.09 -1.69
N PRO A 47 -16.03 5.29 -2.85
CA PRO A 47 -15.68 4.60 -4.09
C PRO A 47 -14.26 4.93 -4.55
N MET A 48 -13.42 3.92 -4.73
CA MET A 48 -12.01 4.05 -5.14
C MET A 48 -11.85 4.36 -6.62
N GLN A 49 -12.91 4.29 -7.43
CA GLN A 49 -12.87 4.53 -8.88
C GLN A 49 -11.74 3.75 -9.58
N SER A 50 -11.60 2.48 -9.19
CA SER A 50 -10.52 1.63 -9.67
C SER A 50 -10.74 1.20 -11.12
N ASN A 51 -9.68 1.23 -11.90
CA ASN A 51 -9.59 0.69 -13.25
C ASN A 51 -8.45 -0.32 -13.33
N VAL A 52 -8.46 -1.16 -14.34
CA VAL A 52 -7.31 -2.01 -14.65
C VAL A 52 -6.23 -1.15 -15.30
N LEU A 53 -5.07 -1.15 -14.70
CA LEU A 53 -3.87 -0.48 -15.22
C LEU A 53 -2.90 -1.54 -15.75
N VAL A 54 -2.46 -1.36 -17.00
CA VAL A 54 -1.42 -2.20 -17.63
C VAL A 54 -0.20 -1.31 -17.93
N ILE A 55 0.96 -1.71 -17.42
CA ILE A 55 2.22 -1.00 -17.64
C ILE A 55 3.19 -1.96 -18.33
N PRO A 56 3.65 -1.65 -19.55
CA PRO A 56 4.63 -2.47 -20.24
C PRO A 56 6.02 -2.35 -19.59
N ALA A 57 6.85 -3.36 -19.76
CA ALA A 57 8.27 -3.25 -19.50
C ALA A 57 8.89 -2.13 -20.35
N GLY A 58 9.94 -1.50 -19.86
CA GLY A 58 10.61 -0.37 -20.53
C GLY A 58 9.96 1.00 -20.28
N LYS A 59 8.87 1.09 -19.51
CA LYS A 59 8.23 2.37 -19.17
C LYS A 59 9.09 3.14 -18.17
N GLU A 60 9.45 4.38 -18.53
CA GLU A 60 10.10 5.32 -17.61
C GLU A 60 9.10 5.89 -16.61
N MET A 61 9.49 5.95 -15.36
CA MET A 61 8.69 6.41 -14.23
C MET A 61 9.53 7.20 -13.24
N SER A 62 8.89 7.99 -12.41
CA SER A 62 9.55 8.71 -11.32
C SER A 62 8.66 8.77 -10.08
N GLY A 63 9.28 8.75 -8.90
CA GLY A 63 8.63 9.09 -7.65
C GLY A 63 8.24 10.56 -7.60
N THR A 64 7.27 10.87 -6.74
CA THR A 64 6.75 12.22 -6.55
C THR A 64 7.12 12.73 -5.16
N LEU A 65 7.71 13.93 -5.09
CA LEU A 65 8.04 14.62 -3.86
C LEU A 65 6.82 15.38 -3.30
N PRO A 66 6.80 15.76 -2.02
CA PRO A 66 5.69 16.50 -1.41
C PRO A 66 5.38 17.84 -2.07
N ASP A 67 6.36 18.49 -2.68
CA ASP A 67 6.23 19.74 -3.44
C ASP A 67 5.80 19.54 -4.90
N GLY A 68 5.56 18.29 -5.32
CA GLY A 68 5.25 17.91 -6.70
C GLY A 68 6.49 17.69 -7.58
N GLY A 69 7.69 17.87 -7.04
CA GLY A 69 8.95 17.60 -7.74
C GLY A 69 9.16 16.13 -8.04
N LYS A 70 10.17 15.83 -8.87
CA LYS A 70 10.55 14.46 -9.22
C LYS A 70 11.48 13.87 -8.17
N GLY A 71 11.12 12.70 -7.67
CA GLY A 71 11.95 11.86 -6.81
C GLY A 71 12.78 10.83 -7.59
N LEU A 72 12.79 9.59 -7.12
CA LEU A 72 13.51 8.48 -7.73
C LEU A 72 13.04 8.25 -9.17
N SER A 73 13.96 8.28 -10.12
CA SER A 73 13.69 7.89 -11.53
C SER A 73 14.07 6.44 -11.74
N TYR A 74 13.21 5.67 -12.41
CA TYR A 74 13.43 4.26 -12.73
C TYR A 74 12.68 3.83 -13.99
N THR A 75 13.13 2.73 -14.59
CA THR A 75 12.49 2.13 -15.75
C THR A 75 11.90 0.79 -15.35
N SER A 76 10.65 0.52 -15.69
CA SER A 76 10.03 -0.77 -15.40
C SER A 76 10.77 -1.91 -16.08
N ARG A 77 11.31 -2.83 -15.32
CA ARG A 77 11.97 -4.03 -15.84
C ARG A 77 10.95 -5.08 -16.29
N TYR A 78 9.77 -5.09 -15.67
CA TYR A 78 8.73 -6.09 -15.84
C TYR A 78 7.42 -5.46 -16.27
N ALA A 79 6.61 -6.21 -17.04
CA ALA A 79 5.25 -5.81 -17.33
C ALA A 79 4.35 -6.02 -16.09
N ILE A 80 3.42 -5.11 -15.88
CA ILE A 80 2.59 -5.06 -14.68
C ILE A 80 1.12 -4.97 -15.08
N VAL A 81 0.26 -5.68 -14.35
CA VAL A 81 -1.18 -5.50 -14.39
C VAL A 81 -1.72 -5.37 -12.96
N GLY A 82 -2.67 -4.47 -12.77
CA GLY A 82 -3.27 -4.28 -11.44
C GLY A 82 -4.43 -3.31 -11.44
N ALA A 83 -5.06 -3.20 -10.27
CA ALA A 83 -6.09 -2.22 -10.00
C ALA A 83 -5.46 -0.93 -9.46
N ASN A 84 -5.85 0.19 -10.04
CA ASN A 84 -5.47 1.51 -9.55
C ASN A 84 -6.50 2.05 -8.53
N ALA A 85 -6.29 3.28 -8.07
CA ALA A 85 -7.23 4.02 -7.25
C ALA A 85 -7.31 5.47 -7.69
N LEU A 86 -8.48 6.09 -7.53
CA LEU A 86 -8.72 7.52 -7.72
C LEU A 86 -8.28 8.01 -9.11
N ASN A 87 -8.32 7.14 -10.11
CA ASN A 87 -7.78 7.37 -11.45
C ASN A 87 -6.28 7.75 -11.48
N LEU A 88 -5.54 7.49 -10.39
CA LEU A 88 -4.10 7.76 -10.31
C LEU A 88 -3.30 6.62 -10.99
N PRO A 89 -2.08 6.91 -11.50
CA PRO A 89 -1.18 5.90 -12.04
C PRO A 89 -0.43 5.14 -10.91
N VAL A 90 -1.17 4.59 -9.97
CA VAL A 90 -0.69 3.83 -8.82
C VAL A 90 -1.30 2.44 -8.81
N ILE A 91 -0.68 1.50 -8.14
CA ILE A 91 -1.20 0.13 -8.00
C ILE A 91 -1.63 -0.11 -6.55
N LEU A 92 -2.94 -0.29 -6.34
CA LEU A 92 -3.49 -0.75 -5.06
C LEU A 92 -3.28 -2.25 -4.87
N ASP A 93 -3.47 -3.00 -5.94
CA ASP A 93 -3.34 -4.44 -5.99
C ASP A 93 -2.90 -4.86 -7.38
N GLY A 94 -1.84 -5.64 -7.50
CA GLY A 94 -1.32 -6.01 -8.80
C GLY A 94 -0.27 -7.11 -8.74
N ILE A 95 0.14 -7.52 -9.95
CA ILE A 95 1.12 -8.56 -10.19
C ILE A 95 1.98 -8.18 -11.40
N ASN A 96 3.24 -8.58 -11.40
CA ASN A 96 4.10 -8.48 -12.58
C ASN A 96 4.23 -9.83 -13.31
N ASP A 97 4.84 -9.82 -14.49
CA ASP A 97 5.04 -10.99 -15.33
C ASP A 97 6.01 -12.04 -14.75
N GLN A 98 6.66 -11.74 -13.62
CA GLN A 98 7.49 -12.68 -12.86
C GLN A 98 6.69 -13.43 -11.77
N GLY A 99 5.43 -13.04 -11.53
CA GLY A 99 4.58 -13.60 -10.49
C GLY A 99 4.79 -12.97 -9.11
N LEU A 100 5.52 -11.85 -9.02
CA LEU A 100 5.53 -11.03 -7.81
C LEU A 100 4.24 -10.22 -7.73
N SER A 101 3.56 -10.29 -6.61
CA SER A 101 2.31 -9.57 -6.36
C SER A 101 2.43 -8.63 -5.16
N VAL A 102 1.72 -7.49 -5.22
CA VAL A 102 1.67 -6.51 -4.15
C VAL A 102 0.24 -6.07 -3.89
N GLY A 103 -0.10 -5.83 -2.63
CA GLY A 103 -1.33 -5.17 -2.21
C GLY A 103 -1.02 -4.05 -1.24
N LEU A 104 -1.62 -2.89 -1.46
CA LEU A 104 -1.59 -1.76 -0.53
C LEU A 104 -2.74 -1.88 0.47
N PHE A 105 -2.43 -1.74 1.76
CA PHE A 105 -3.38 -1.78 2.86
C PHE A 105 -3.36 -0.45 3.61
N TYR A 106 -4.52 0.07 3.93
CA TYR A 106 -4.63 1.31 4.68
C TYR A 106 -4.31 1.08 6.16
N PHE A 107 -3.39 1.89 6.68
CA PHE A 107 -2.88 1.77 8.04
C PHE A 107 -2.74 3.16 8.69
N PRO A 108 -3.87 3.85 8.89
CA PRO A 108 -3.87 5.22 9.36
C PRO A 108 -3.24 5.33 10.76
N ASN A 109 -2.57 6.45 11.02
CA ASN A 109 -1.95 6.83 12.30
C ASN A 109 -0.72 6.01 12.71
N TYR A 110 -0.36 4.94 11.99
CA TYR A 110 0.79 4.10 12.32
C TYR A 110 1.92 4.16 11.29
N ALA A 111 1.61 4.57 10.06
CA ALA A 111 2.64 4.79 9.05
C ALA A 111 3.41 6.07 9.37
N LYS A 112 4.74 6.00 9.30
CA LYS A 112 5.64 7.15 9.43
C LYS A 112 6.55 7.17 8.22
N TYR A 113 6.85 8.36 7.73
CA TYR A 113 7.65 8.57 6.54
C TYR A 113 8.85 9.43 6.86
N THR A 114 9.86 9.36 6.00
CA THR A 114 11.09 10.14 6.15
C THR A 114 10.89 11.52 5.53
N ASP A 115 11.35 12.57 6.19
CA ASP A 115 11.34 13.90 5.61
C ASP A 115 12.26 13.98 4.38
N VAL A 116 11.88 14.82 3.41
CA VAL A 116 12.69 15.07 2.22
C VAL A 116 13.87 15.97 2.58
N THR A 117 15.06 15.56 2.14
CA THR A 117 16.27 16.37 2.19
C THR A 117 16.92 16.41 0.80
N PRO A 118 17.79 17.39 0.49
CA PRO A 118 18.50 17.44 -0.79
C PRO A 118 19.25 16.15 -1.11
N GLU A 119 19.77 15.46 -0.09
CA GLU A 119 20.56 14.23 -0.24
C GLU A 119 19.70 13.03 -0.59
N ASN A 120 18.47 12.93 -0.03
CA ASN A 120 17.60 11.78 -0.20
C ASN A 120 16.54 11.95 -1.30
N ALA A 121 16.30 13.16 -1.80
CA ALA A 121 15.25 13.45 -2.77
C ALA A 121 15.30 12.55 -4.01
N LYS A 122 16.50 12.27 -4.54
CA LYS A 122 16.71 11.39 -5.70
C LYS A 122 16.41 9.90 -5.43
N HIS A 123 16.20 9.52 -4.20
CA HIS A 123 15.84 8.18 -3.76
C HIS A 123 14.41 8.10 -3.22
N ALA A 124 13.66 9.21 -3.31
CA ALA A 124 12.36 9.35 -2.69
C ALA A 124 11.21 8.90 -3.61
N ILE A 125 10.23 8.21 -3.01
CA ILE A 125 8.95 7.88 -3.65
C ILE A 125 7.80 8.19 -2.70
N ALA A 126 6.61 8.45 -3.26
CA ALA A 126 5.40 8.61 -2.48
C ALA A 126 4.89 7.26 -1.93
N PRO A 127 4.15 7.24 -0.81
CA PRO A 127 3.62 6.00 -0.25
C PRO A 127 2.76 5.21 -1.23
N GLN A 128 1.90 5.88 -2.00
CA GLN A 128 1.02 5.27 -2.99
C GLN A 128 1.76 4.69 -4.21
N GLU A 129 3.00 5.12 -4.45
CA GLU A 129 3.83 4.68 -5.59
C GLU A 129 4.67 3.43 -5.26
N PHE A 130 4.83 3.11 -3.98
CA PHE A 130 5.70 2.02 -3.53
C PHE A 130 5.34 0.67 -4.16
N GLY A 131 4.05 0.31 -4.22
CA GLY A 131 3.60 -0.94 -4.83
C GLY A 131 3.98 -1.05 -6.30
N LEU A 132 3.82 0.05 -7.04
CA LEU A 132 4.20 0.12 -8.43
C LEU A 132 5.72 -0.02 -8.62
N TRP A 133 6.52 0.67 -7.79
CA TRP A 133 7.97 0.56 -7.80
C TRP A 133 8.44 -0.88 -7.51
N VAL A 134 7.82 -1.56 -6.55
CA VAL A 134 8.11 -2.97 -6.25
C VAL A 134 7.88 -3.85 -7.47
N LEU A 135 6.70 -3.77 -8.10
CA LEU A 135 6.37 -4.59 -9.26
C LEU A 135 7.22 -4.27 -10.49
N ALA A 136 7.64 -3.02 -10.63
CA ALA A 136 8.48 -2.58 -11.74
C ALA A 136 9.91 -3.12 -11.68
N ASN A 137 10.46 -3.34 -10.47
CA ASN A 137 11.89 -3.55 -10.30
C ASN A 137 12.28 -4.97 -9.86
N PHE A 138 11.38 -5.75 -9.24
CA PHE A 138 11.73 -7.00 -8.56
C PHE A 138 10.90 -8.19 -9.05
N ALA A 139 11.53 -9.37 -9.01
CA ALA A 139 10.90 -10.66 -9.35
C ALA A 139 10.56 -11.49 -8.11
N THR A 140 11.25 -11.26 -6.99
CA THR A 140 11.14 -12.07 -5.78
C THR A 140 11.05 -11.20 -4.53
N VAL A 141 10.51 -11.78 -3.46
CA VAL A 141 10.45 -11.13 -2.14
C VAL A 141 11.84 -10.81 -1.59
N ASP A 142 12.83 -11.66 -1.84
CA ASP A 142 14.19 -11.41 -1.34
C ASP A 142 14.86 -10.22 -2.07
N GLU A 143 14.62 -10.06 -3.37
CA GLU A 143 15.05 -8.86 -4.10
C GLU A 143 14.40 -7.59 -3.54
N VAL A 144 13.11 -7.65 -3.18
CA VAL A 144 12.42 -6.52 -2.55
C VAL A 144 13.06 -6.14 -1.21
N LYS A 145 13.35 -7.13 -0.34
CA LYS A 145 14.00 -6.88 0.96
C LYS A 145 15.33 -6.15 0.83
N GLU A 146 16.10 -6.46 -0.20
CA GLU A 146 17.35 -5.75 -0.47
C GLU A 146 17.10 -4.37 -1.10
N GLY A 147 16.20 -4.30 -2.10
CA GLY A 147 15.91 -3.09 -2.84
C GLY A 147 15.36 -1.95 -1.97
N VAL A 148 14.50 -2.25 -0.99
CA VAL A 148 13.91 -1.22 -0.09
C VAL A 148 14.95 -0.46 0.73
N LYS A 149 16.16 -0.99 0.86
CA LYS A 149 17.26 -0.31 1.56
C LYS A 149 17.79 0.90 0.79
N SER A 150 17.54 0.97 -0.52
CA SER A 150 18.07 2.00 -1.42
C SER A 150 17.13 3.19 -1.63
N ILE A 151 15.92 3.13 -1.09
CA ILE A 151 14.91 4.17 -1.27
C ILE A 151 14.46 4.76 0.07
N VAL A 152 13.79 5.91 0.00
CA VAL A 152 13.05 6.50 1.10
C VAL A 152 11.61 6.75 0.67
N VAL A 153 10.67 6.45 1.57
CA VAL A 153 9.26 6.81 1.36
C VAL A 153 9.01 8.13 2.08
N VAL A 154 8.50 9.11 1.33
CA VAL A 154 8.32 10.50 1.80
C VAL A 154 6.85 10.88 1.87
N PRO A 155 6.42 11.80 2.74
CA PRO A 155 5.01 12.08 3.02
C PRO A 155 4.33 12.89 1.89
N THR A 156 4.30 12.35 0.68
CA THR A 156 3.63 12.96 -0.47
C THR A 156 2.14 12.68 -0.44
N PRO A 157 1.27 13.72 -0.47
CA PRO A 157 -0.17 13.55 -0.53
C PRO A 157 -0.61 12.83 -1.82
N ALA A 158 -1.60 11.94 -1.71
CA ALA A 158 -2.28 11.33 -2.85
C ALA A 158 -3.48 12.18 -3.24
N PRO A 159 -3.53 12.77 -4.45
CA PRO A 159 -4.66 13.60 -4.88
C PRO A 159 -6.00 12.84 -4.77
N GLY A 160 -7.03 13.52 -4.28
CA GLY A 160 -8.37 12.92 -4.08
C GLY A 160 -8.52 12.05 -2.84
N LEU A 161 -7.46 11.75 -2.11
CA LEU A 161 -7.54 11.02 -0.84
C LEU A 161 -7.94 12.00 0.29
N GLY A 162 -9.15 11.84 0.82
CA GLY A 162 -9.66 12.61 1.96
C GLY A 162 -9.98 14.08 1.66
N SER A 163 -9.37 14.70 0.66
CA SER A 163 -9.63 16.06 0.19
C SER A 163 -9.22 16.21 -1.28
N PRO A 164 -9.64 17.28 -1.99
CA PRO A 164 -9.18 17.53 -3.35
C PRO A 164 -7.66 17.65 -3.48
N GLN A 165 -7.01 18.24 -2.49
CA GLN A 165 -5.55 18.38 -2.41
C GLN A 165 -4.85 17.06 -2.03
N GLY A 166 -5.62 16.12 -1.51
CA GLY A 166 -5.16 14.83 -1.05
C GLY A 166 -4.70 14.82 0.41
N ALA A 167 -4.44 13.60 0.88
CA ALA A 167 -3.82 13.34 2.18
C ALA A 167 -2.68 12.34 2.00
N VAL A 168 -1.75 12.32 2.94
CA VAL A 168 -0.69 11.31 2.95
C VAL A 168 -1.31 9.95 3.30
N ALA A 169 -1.19 9.00 2.39
CA ALA A 169 -1.73 7.66 2.60
C ALA A 169 -0.96 6.94 3.71
N GLY A 170 -1.64 6.62 4.81
CA GLY A 170 -1.10 5.67 5.78
C GLY A 170 -1.13 4.27 5.20
N ALA A 171 -0.01 3.77 4.69
CA ALA A 171 0.04 2.53 3.94
C ALA A 171 1.00 1.52 4.55
N HIS A 172 0.64 0.24 4.43
CA HIS A 172 1.57 -0.89 4.49
C HIS A 172 1.30 -1.83 3.31
N PHE A 173 2.23 -2.72 3.05
CA PHE A 173 2.19 -3.54 1.85
C PHE A 173 2.30 -5.01 2.18
N PHE A 174 1.52 -5.82 1.47
CA PHE A 174 1.59 -7.26 1.49
C PHE A 174 2.15 -7.72 0.14
N ILE A 175 3.34 -8.30 0.15
CA ILE A 175 4.10 -8.69 -1.03
C ILE A 175 4.27 -10.21 -0.99
N GLN A 176 3.98 -10.88 -2.09
CA GLN A 176 4.11 -12.33 -2.23
C GLN A 176 4.66 -12.68 -3.60
N ASP A 177 5.61 -13.59 -3.67
CA ASP A 177 6.10 -14.16 -4.91
C ASP A 177 5.52 -15.56 -5.20
N LYS A 178 5.84 -16.11 -6.37
CA LYS A 178 5.39 -17.43 -6.81
C LYS A 178 5.90 -18.59 -5.95
N THR A 179 6.94 -18.39 -5.14
CA THR A 179 7.46 -19.39 -4.19
C THR A 179 6.70 -19.38 -2.87
N GLN A 180 5.73 -18.47 -2.71
CA GLN A 180 4.96 -18.19 -1.50
C GLN A 180 5.75 -17.53 -0.38
N GLN A 181 6.92 -17.04 -0.64
CA GLN A 181 7.52 -16.09 0.27
C GLN A 181 6.61 -14.87 0.42
N VAL A 182 6.41 -14.46 1.67
CA VAL A 182 5.56 -13.31 2.02
C VAL A 182 6.41 -12.31 2.77
N HIS A 183 6.34 -11.06 2.34
CA HIS A 183 6.90 -9.93 3.07
C HIS A 183 5.80 -8.92 3.38
N ARG A 184 5.78 -8.45 4.62
CA ARG A 184 4.92 -7.35 5.05
C ARG A 184 5.82 -6.15 5.30
N ASP A 185 5.86 -5.24 4.35
CA ASP A 185 6.59 -4.00 4.53
C ASP A 185 5.70 -2.99 5.24
N ARG A 186 6.19 -2.54 6.37
CA ARG A 186 5.73 -1.32 6.99
C ARG A 186 6.72 -0.25 6.55
N ALA A 187 6.32 0.71 5.77
CA ALA A 187 7.14 1.86 5.33
C ALA A 187 7.78 2.65 6.50
N CYS A 188 7.80 2.04 7.69
CA CYS A 188 8.03 2.64 9.01
C CYS A 188 9.21 2.05 9.80
N ARG A 189 10.16 1.29 9.19
CA ARG A 189 11.16 0.56 10.00
C ARG A 189 12.30 1.39 10.59
N ARG A 190 12.49 2.67 10.29
CA ARG A 190 13.67 3.41 10.76
C ARG A 190 13.58 4.04 12.15
N HIS A 191 12.52 3.81 12.93
CA HIS A 191 12.39 4.43 14.26
C HIS A 191 12.17 3.45 15.43
N LEU A 192 12.33 2.15 15.23
CA LEU A 192 12.27 1.17 16.32
C LEU A 192 13.66 0.65 16.77
N GLU A 193 14.72 1.11 16.13
CA GLU A 193 16.11 0.92 16.61
C GLU A 193 16.60 2.28 17.11
N GLY A 194 16.12 2.68 18.27
CA GLY A 194 16.74 3.71 19.09
C GLY A 194 17.94 3.12 19.84
N PRO A 195 18.90 3.99 20.25
CA PRO A 195 20.15 3.57 20.85
C PRO A 195 19.98 2.72 22.10
#